data_86179b35a3c59a089708e6feb46a2d90
#
_entry.id   86179b35a3c59a089708e6feb46a2d90
#
_cell.length_a   1.000
_cell.length_b   1.000
_cell.length_c   1.000
_cell.angle_alpha   90.00
_cell.angle_beta   90.00
_cell.angle_gamma   90.00
#
_symmetry.space_group_name_H-M   'P 1'
#
loop_
_entity.id
_entity.type
_entity.pdbx_description
1 polymer ?
#
loop_
_entity_poly.entity_id
_entity_poly.type
_entity_poly.pdbx_seq_one_letter_code
_entity_poly.pdbx_strand_id
1 'polypeptide(L)'
;MSTGVEVVVERLAKSFGRTTVWSDVTLTLPPGEISVLLGPSGTGKSVFLKSLIGLLTPEHGSIFIHGTDLVRCSERKLYEIRKLFGVLFQDGALFGSMNLYDNIAFPLREHTRKSESEIRAVVAAKMDMVGLTGDGHKLPGQISGGMRKRAGLARALVLDPEIVLFDEPDSGLDPVRTAYLNQLIVDLNAQTDATFLIVTHDINTAQTLPDNIGMLYRKQLTMFGPREVLLTSEEPAIAQFLNGRRQGPIGMAEEKDAGQAQREWAEIEGELPGLPDLKPQLKPSPGLPERKAVSRRMDRVMGVLHSLPSTAQDAIRAGFGAQRHRDEVAGDTAGDAR
;
A
#
# COMPACT_ATOMS: atom_id res chain seq x y z
N MET A 1 -8.11 -19.96 -2.33
CA MET A 1 -7.48 -18.65 -2.10
C MET A 1 -8.41 -17.62 -2.70
N SER A 2 -8.80 -16.61 -1.92
CA SER A 2 -9.62 -15.50 -2.43
C SER A 2 -8.78 -14.68 -3.41
N THR A 3 -9.32 -14.38 -4.58
CA THR A 3 -8.71 -13.40 -5.48
C THR A 3 -9.04 -12.00 -4.98
N GLY A 4 -8.12 -11.05 -5.15
CA GLY A 4 -8.35 -9.66 -4.79
C GLY A 4 -9.56 -9.06 -5.49
N VAL A 5 -10.19 -8.11 -4.84
CA VAL A 5 -11.36 -7.38 -5.33
C VAL A 5 -11.03 -5.93 -5.63
N GLU A 6 -11.72 -5.38 -6.62
CA GLU A 6 -11.67 -3.95 -6.92
C GLU A 6 -12.35 -3.13 -5.80
N VAL A 7 -11.74 -2.00 -5.44
CA VAL A 7 -12.34 -1.01 -4.53
C VAL A 7 -12.48 0.30 -5.29
N VAL A 8 -13.72 0.73 -5.53
CA VAL A 8 -14.02 1.99 -6.22
C VAL A 8 -14.44 3.04 -5.21
N VAL A 9 -13.74 4.16 -5.21
CA VAL A 9 -14.02 5.33 -4.37
C VAL A 9 -14.44 6.48 -5.26
N GLU A 10 -15.61 7.04 -5.00
CA GLU A 10 -16.19 8.12 -5.80
C GLU A 10 -16.50 9.34 -4.95
N ARG A 11 -15.86 10.46 -5.27
CA ARG A 11 -16.07 11.79 -4.70
C ARG A 11 -16.20 11.79 -3.17
N LEU A 12 -15.30 11.06 -2.52
CA LEU A 12 -15.33 10.88 -1.08
C LEU A 12 -14.89 12.18 -0.39
N ALA A 13 -15.65 12.62 0.62
CA ALA A 13 -15.30 13.78 1.44
C ALA A 13 -15.44 13.47 2.92
N LYS A 14 -14.49 13.97 3.73
CA LYS A 14 -14.46 13.80 5.19
C LYS A 14 -14.08 15.09 5.91
N SER A 15 -14.85 15.41 6.96
CA SER A 15 -14.58 16.54 7.84
C SER A 15 -14.76 16.16 9.31
N PHE A 16 -14.10 16.85 10.21
CA PHE A 16 -14.33 16.81 11.64
C PHE A 16 -14.74 18.21 12.12
N GLY A 17 -16.02 18.37 12.41
CA GLY A 17 -16.59 19.67 12.70
C GLY A 17 -16.43 20.63 11.51
N ARG A 18 -15.69 21.73 11.70
CA ARG A 18 -15.40 22.70 10.63
C ARG A 18 -14.12 22.41 9.83
N THR A 19 -13.36 21.40 10.24
CA THR A 19 -12.08 21.09 9.60
C THR A 19 -12.26 20.00 8.55
N THR A 20 -12.15 20.37 7.28
CA THR A 20 -12.12 19.41 6.18
C THR A 20 -10.77 18.69 6.16
N VAL A 21 -10.80 17.37 6.19
CA VAL A 21 -9.62 16.51 6.05
C VAL A 21 -9.27 16.34 4.58
N TRP A 22 -10.26 15.94 3.78
CA TRP A 22 -10.15 15.86 2.32
C TRP A 22 -11.55 15.94 1.69
N SER A 23 -11.57 16.33 0.42
CA SER A 23 -12.78 16.46 -0.39
C SER A 23 -12.54 15.89 -1.79
N ASP A 24 -13.62 15.39 -2.40
CA ASP A 24 -13.64 14.91 -3.79
C ASP A 24 -12.54 13.87 -4.12
N VAL A 25 -12.25 12.95 -3.20
CA VAL A 25 -11.28 11.88 -3.43
C VAL A 25 -11.95 10.80 -4.29
N THR A 26 -11.40 10.60 -5.49
CA THR A 26 -11.86 9.58 -6.45
C THR A 26 -10.69 8.73 -6.92
N LEU A 27 -10.75 7.42 -6.67
CA LEU A 27 -9.74 6.46 -7.12
C LEU A 27 -10.32 5.05 -7.22
N THR A 28 -9.66 4.21 -7.97
CA THR A 28 -9.97 2.78 -8.05
C THR A 28 -8.73 1.97 -7.69
N LEU A 29 -8.82 1.12 -6.66
CA LEU A 29 -7.78 0.14 -6.34
C LEU A 29 -8.00 -1.09 -7.22
N PRO A 30 -7.08 -1.39 -8.15
CA PRO A 30 -7.24 -2.55 -9.02
C PRO A 30 -7.12 -3.88 -8.26
N PRO A 31 -7.87 -4.92 -8.66
CA PRO A 31 -7.87 -6.19 -7.95
C PRO A 31 -6.51 -6.90 -8.00
N GLY A 32 -6.07 -7.40 -6.86
CA GLY A 32 -4.82 -8.15 -6.70
C GLY A 32 -3.54 -7.32 -6.85
N GLU A 33 -3.64 -5.99 -6.89
CA GLU A 33 -2.50 -5.09 -7.01
C GLU A 33 -2.12 -4.46 -5.67
N ILE A 34 -0.86 -4.02 -5.57
CA ILE A 34 -0.37 -3.24 -4.45
C ILE A 34 -0.48 -1.76 -4.83
N SER A 35 -1.30 -1.02 -4.10
CA SER A 35 -1.40 0.44 -4.20
C SER A 35 -0.76 1.09 -2.98
N VAL A 36 -0.05 2.20 -3.18
CA VAL A 36 0.51 3.03 -2.11
C VAL A 36 -0.13 4.41 -2.15
N LEU A 37 -0.63 4.88 -1.01
CA LEU A 37 -1.15 6.23 -0.85
C LEU A 37 -0.16 7.05 -0.01
N LEU A 38 0.44 8.04 -0.66
CA LEU A 38 1.43 8.95 -0.10
C LEU A 38 0.80 10.27 0.37
N GLY A 39 1.59 11.02 1.09
CA GLY A 39 1.30 12.40 1.46
C GLY A 39 2.00 12.80 2.75
N PRO A 40 2.19 14.10 3.00
CA PRO A 40 2.71 14.62 4.25
C PRO A 40 1.95 14.10 5.48
N SER A 41 2.56 14.19 6.65
CA SER A 41 1.88 13.85 7.91
C SER A 41 0.66 14.77 8.10
N GLY A 42 -0.44 14.21 8.62
CA GLY A 42 -1.67 15.00 8.84
C GLY A 42 -2.60 15.14 7.64
N THR A 43 -2.26 14.68 6.43
CA THR A 43 -3.14 14.78 5.24
C THR A 43 -4.37 13.84 5.26
N GLY A 44 -4.56 13.07 6.34
CA GLY A 44 -5.76 12.25 6.51
C GLY A 44 -5.66 10.84 5.91
N LYS A 45 -4.46 10.32 5.62
CA LYS A 45 -4.25 8.97 5.07
C LYS A 45 -4.88 7.87 5.91
N SER A 46 -4.63 7.84 7.23
CA SER A 46 -5.25 6.88 8.16
C SER A 46 -6.77 7.10 8.30
N VAL A 47 -7.25 8.34 8.12
CA VAL A 47 -8.70 8.64 8.04
C VAL A 47 -9.31 7.99 6.81
N PHE A 48 -8.60 8.02 5.68
CA PHE A 48 -9.01 7.35 4.45
C PHE A 48 -9.11 5.83 4.64
N LEU A 49 -8.09 5.17 5.21
CA LEU A 49 -8.15 3.74 5.54
C LEU A 49 -9.34 3.39 6.44
N LYS A 50 -9.56 4.19 7.50
CA LYS A 50 -10.69 3.97 8.42
C LYS A 50 -12.05 4.15 7.74
N SER A 51 -12.12 5.01 6.72
CA SER A 51 -13.35 5.17 5.91
C SER A 51 -13.59 3.97 5.01
N LEU A 52 -12.55 3.39 4.41
CA LEU A 52 -12.67 2.19 3.57
C LEU A 52 -13.25 0.98 4.29
N ILE A 53 -12.99 0.84 5.59
CA ILE A 53 -13.55 -0.26 6.42
C ILE A 53 -14.82 0.14 7.18
N GLY A 54 -15.34 1.34 6.92
CA GLY A 54 -16.55 1.86 7.55
C GLY A 54 -16.40 2.15 9.06
N LEU A 55 -15.18 2.32 9.59
CA LEU A 55 -14.96 2.80 10.96
C LEU A 55 -15.22 4.32 11.09
N LEU A 56 -15.10 5.04 9.99
CA LEU A 56 -15.47 6.44 9.87
C LEU A 56 -16.42 6.59 8.68
N THR A 57 -17.55 7.22 8.89
CA THR A 57 -18.51 7.49 7.82
C THR A 57 -18.12 8.82 7.14
N PRO A 58 -17.85 8.83 5.83
CA PRO A 58 -17.69 10.07 5.06
C PRO A 58 -19.00 10.87 5.00
N GLU A 59 -18.91 12.19 4.87
CA GLU A 59 -20.08 13.05 4.70
C GLU A 59 -20.66 12.97 3.29
N HIS A 60 -19.78 12.74 2.29
CA HIS A 60 -20.17 12.63 0.87
C HIS A 60 -19.38 11.55 0.16
N GLY A 61 -19.91 11.12 -0.98
CA GLY A 61 -19.30 10.14 -1.86
C GLY A 61 -19.76 8.71 -1.57
N SER A 62 -19.10 7.74 -2.19
CA SER A 62 -19.42 6.31 -2.11
C SER A 62 -18.15 5.48 -2.13
N ILE A 63 -18.20 4.29 -1.55
CA ILE A 63 -17.14 3.28 -1.57
C ILE A 63 -17.79 1.96 -1.99
N PHE A 64 -17.43 1.46 -3.18
CA PHE A 64 -18.01 0.23 -3.71
C PHE A 64 -17.03 -0.93 -3.57
N ILE A 65 -17.52 -2.04 -3.02
CA ILE A 65 -16.85 -3.35 -2.96
C ILE A 65 -17.89 -4.40 -3.35
N HIS A 66 -17.58 -5.24 -4.31
CA HIS A 66 -18.54 -6.19 -4.88
C HIS A 66 -19.88 -5.53 -5.26
N GLY A 67 -19.83 -4.31 -5.80
CA GLY A 67 -21.02 -3.54 -6.17
C GLY A 67 -21.85 -3.01 -4.99
N THR A 68 -21.42 -3.21 -3.75
CA THR A 68 -22.09 -2.69 -2.55
C THR A 68 -21.46 -1.36 -2.12
N ASP A 69 -22.27 -0.31 -1.99
CA ASP A 69 -21.86 0.96 -1.41
C ASP A 69 -21.77 0.85 0.12
N LEU A 70 -20.56 0.89 0.66
CA LEU A 70 -20.30 0.78 2.10
C LEU A 70 -20.83 1.96 2.91
N VAL A 71 -20.92 3.13 2.29
CA VAL A 71 -21.35 4.36 2.96
C VAL A 71 -22.85 4.32 3.28
N ARG A 72 -23.63 3.61 2.43
CA ARG A 72 -25.09 3.55 2.51
C ARG A 72 -25.66 2.19 2.84
N CYS A 73 -24.84 1.14 2.92
CA CYS A 73 -25.34 -0.21 3.21
C CYS A 73 -25.80 -0.36 4.67
N SER A 74 -26.59 -1.40 4.94
CA SER A 74 -26.99 -1.73 6.30
C SER A 74 -25.81 -2.20 7.13
N GLU A 75 -25.88 -2.03 8.47
CA GLU A 75 -24.85 -2.52 9.40
C GLU A 75 -24.57 -4.02 9.24
N ARG A 76 -25.60 -4.83 9.00
CA ARG A 76 -25.44 -6.27 8.74
C ARG A 76 -24.59 -6.51 7.48
N LYS A 77 -24.81 -5.75 6.41
CA LYS A 77 -24.04 -5.88 5.17
C LYS A 77 -22.61 -5.37 5.36
N LEU A 78 -22.45 -4.26 6.08
CA LEU A 78 -21.14 -3.72 6.44
C LEU A 78 -20.32 -4.74 7.26
N TYR A 79 -20.95 -5.42 8.22
CA TYR A 79 -20.29 -6.47 9.00
C TYR A 79 -19.78 -7.62 8.12
N GLU A 80 -20.58 -8.08 7.14
CA GLU A 80 -20.13 -9.12 6.21
C GLU A 80 -18.97 -8.64 5.32
N ILE A 81 -19.03 -7.40 4.83
CA ILE A 81 -17.95 -6.84 4.00
C ILE A 81 -16.67 -6.66 4.81
N ARG A 82 -16.75 -6.28 6.08
CA ARG A 82 -15.57 -6.15 6.95
C ARG A 82 -14.75 -7.44 7.08
N LYS A 83 -15.37 -8.60 6.90
CA LYS A 83 -14.65 -9.90 6.90
C LYS A 83 -13.74 -10.09 5.69
N LEU A 84 -13.95 -9.31 4.62
CA LEU A 84 -13.10 -9.32 3.43
C LEU A 84 -11.79 -8.54 3.65
N PHE A 85 -11.70 -7.79 4.76
CA PHE A 85 -10.55 -6.97 5.07
C PHE A 85 -9.62 -7.61 6.10
N GLY A 86 -8.33 -7.57 5.80
CA GLY A 86 -7.25 -7.66 6.78
C GLY A 86 -6.68 -6.27 7.03
N VAL A 87 -6.39 -5.92 8.28
CA VAL A 87 -5.83 -4.60 8.61
C VAL A 87 -4.59 -4.76 9.48
N LEU A 88 -3.48 -4.18 9.02
CA LEU A 88 -2.27 -3.98 9.80
C LEU A 88 -2.20 -2.51 10.23
N PHE A 89 -2.44 -2.25 11.50
CA PHE A 89 -2.25 -0.92 12.11
C PHE A 89 -0.77 -0.67 12.45
N GLN A 90 -0.40 0.59 12.59
CA GLN A 90 0.96 1.10 12.74
C GLN A 90 1.85 0.29 13.72
N ASP A 91 1.34 -0.08 14.91
CA ASP A 91 2.06 -0.85 15.92
C ASP A 91 1.65 -2.34 15.97
N GLY A 92 0.96 -2.85 14.93
CA GLY A 92 0.41 -4.20 14.89
C GLY A 92 -0.90 -4.37 15.67
N ALA A 93 -1.24 -3.48 16.60
CA ALA A 93 -2.44 -3.48 17.44
C ALA A 93 -2.74 -4.84 18.09
N LEU A 94 -1.70 -5.53 18.59
CA LEU A 94 -1.86 -6.82 19.27
C LEU A 94 -2.44 -6.65 20.67
N PHE A 95 -3.25 -7.60 21.10
CA PHE A 95 -3.73 -7.69 22.48
C PHE A 95 -2.55 -8.05 23.39
N GLY A 96 -2.15 -7.14 24.28
CA GLY A 96 -0.97 -7.30 25.14
C GLY A 96 -1.07 -8.46 26.14
N SER A 97 -2.29 -8.87 26.51
CA SER A 97 -2.58 -9.98 27.42
C SER A 97 -2.61 -11.36 26.74
N MET A 98 -2.59 -11.41 25.42
CA MET A 98 -2.60 -12.66 24.63
C MET A 98 -1.21 -12.93 24.04
N ASN A 99 -0.79 -14.19 23.97
CA ASN A 99 0.39 -14.59 23.23
C ASN A 99 0.19 -14.41 21.71
N LEU A 100 1.23 -14.60 20.89
CA LEU A 100 1.13 -14.40 19.45
C LEU A 100 0.17 -15.38 18.77
N TYR A 101 0.18 -16.65 19.21
CA TYR A 101 -0.76 -17.66 18.70
C TYR A 101 -2.21 -17.22 18.91
N ASP A 102 -2.57 -16.81 20.14
CA ASP A 102 -3.94 -16.41 20.47
C ASP A 102 -4.33 -15.10 19.77
N ASN A 103 -3.41 -14.15 19.60
CA ASN A 103 -3.66 -12.95 18.81
C ASN A 103 -4.04 -13.28 17.36
N ILE A 104 -3.33 -14.24 16.74
CA ILE A 104 -3.58 -14.63 15.35
C ILE A 104 -4.81 -15.53 15.24
N ALA A 105 -5.06 -16.42 16.25
CA ALA A 105 -6.21 -17.30 16.30
C ALA A 105 -7.53 -16.56 16.55
N PHE A 106 -7.47 -15.39 17.20
CA PHE A 106 -8.65 -14.64 17.65
C PHE A 106 -9.71 -14.42 16.57
N PRO A 107 -9.38 -13.90 15.37
CA PRO A 107 -10.37 -13.71 14.32
C PRO A 107 -11.01 -15.03 13.84
N LEU A 108 -10.27 -16.13 13.83
CA LEU A 108 -10.81 -17.44 13.45
C LEU A 108 -11.85 -17.94 14.45
N ARG A 109 -11.59 -17.77 15.74
CA ARG A 109 -12.51 -18.14 16.81
C ARG A 109 -13.79 -17.31 16.77
N GLU A 110 -13.69 -16.01 16.49
CA GLU A 110 -14.83 -15.10 16.44
C GLU A 110 -15.68 -15.24 15.17
N HIS A 111 -15.06 -15.54 14.02
CA HIS A 111 -15.75 -15.44 12.73
C HIS A 111 -15.93 -16.77 12.01
N THR A 112 -15.43 -17.88 12.56
CA THR A 112 -15.55 -19.21 11.93
C THR A 112 -16.08 -20.26 12.90
N ARG A 113 -16.44 -21.42 12.36
CA ARG A 113 -16.82 -22.61 13.16
C ARG A 113 -15.72 -23.67 13.16
N LYS A 114 -14.47 -23.29 12.88
CA LYS A 114 -13.33 -24.21 12.84
C LYS A 114 -13.05 -24.77 14.24
N SER A 115 -12.66 -26.05 14.27
CA SER A 115 -12.15 -26.69 15.48
C SER A 115 -10.77 -26.10 15.87
N GLU A 116 -10.39 -26.22 17.14
CA GLU A 116 -9.04 -25.75 17.58
C GLU A 116 -7.90 -26.44 16.86
N SER A 117 -8.08 -27.67 16.36
CA SER A 117 -7.07 -28.35 15.52
C SER A 117 -6.92 -27.70 14.15
N GLU A 118 -8.03 -27.32 13.51
CA GLU A 118 -8.00 -26.57 12.22
C GLU A 118 -7.44 -25.16 12.42
N ILE A 119 -7.84 -24.46 13.51
CA ILE A 119 -7.30 -23.14 13.86
C ILE A 119 -5.79 -23.23 14.04
N ARG A 120 -5.29 -24.25 14.74
CA ARG A 120 -3.85 -24.46 14.96
C ARG A 120 -3.10 -24.61 13.64
N ALA A 121 -3.64 -25.37 12.70
CA ALA A 121 -3.03 -25.59 11.40
C ALA A 121 -2.97 -24.28 10.58
N VAL A 122 -4.07 -23.51 10.57
CA VAL A 122 -4.11 -22.21 9.86
C VAL A 122 -3.14 -21.20 10.49
N VAL A 123 -3.15 -21.08 11.81
CA VAL A 123 -2.26 -20.15 12.52
C VAL A 123 -0.80 -20.51 12.29
N ALA A 124 -0.44 -21.78 12.35
CA ALA A 124 0.93 -22.25 12.07
C ALA A 124 1.37 -21.85 10.67
N ALA A 125 0.53 -22.07 9.66
CA ALA A 125 0.82 -21.68 8.28
C ALA A 125 0.99 -20.14 8.14
N LYS A 126 0.14 -19.33 8.77
CA LYS A 126 0.27 -17.87 8.71
C LYS A 126 1.48 -17.36 9.48
N MET A 127 1.85 -18.00 10.58
CA MET A 127 3.10 -17.69 11.30
C MET A 127 4.33 -18.02 10.48
N ASP A 128 4.31 -19.14 9.75
CA ASP A 128 5.39 -19.53 8.85
C ASP A 128 5.55 -18.52 7.71
N MET A 129 4.46 -18.11 7.07
CA MET A 129 4.45 -17.09 6.00
C MET A 129 5.12 -15.78 6.41
N VAL A 130 5.05 -15.38 7.68
CA VAL A 130 5.66 -14.15 8.20
C VAL A 130 6.97 -14.37 8.97
N GLY A 131 7.52 -15.60 8.94
CA GLY A 131 8.77 -15.95 9.61
C GLY A 131 8.71 -15.84 11.14
N LEU A 132 7.63 -16.32 11.77
CA LEU A 132 7.43 -16.35 13.21
C LEU A 132 7.22 -17.80 13.74
N THR A 133 7.67 -18.78 12.98
CA THR A 133 7.59 -20.20 13.38
C THR A 133 8.26 -20.42 14.73
N GLY A 134 7.54 -21.07 15.67
CA GLY A 134 8.03 -21.33 17.04
C GLY A 134 7.83 -20.21 18.06
N ASP A 135 7.48 -18.99 17.62
CA ASP A 135 7.32 -17.82 18.52
C ASP A 135 5.91 -17.65 19.10
N GLY A 136 4.99 -18.54 18.78
CA GLY A 136 3.56 -18.44 19.15
C GLY A 136 3.27 -18.27 20.64
N HIS A 137 4.13 -18.78 21.50
CA HIS A 137 4.00 -18.70 22.96
C HIS A 137 4.38 -17.34 23.56
N LYS A 138 5.10 -16.49 22.81
CA LYS A 138 5.60 -15.20 23.30
C LYS A 138 4.48 -14.17 23.40
N LEU A 139 4.58 -13.28 24.39
CA LEU A 139 3.70 -12.10 24.52
C LEU A 139 4.23 -10.94 23.66
N PRO A 140 3.36 -10.00 23.23
CA PRO A 140 3.76 -8.83 22.46
C PRO A 140 4.86 -7.97 23.11
N GLY A 141 4.90 -7.93 24.46
CA GLY A 141 5.94 -7.22 25.21
C GLY A 141 7.32 -7.90 25.22
N GLN A 142 7.40 -9.16 24.78
CA GLN A 142 8.64 -9.97 24.76
C GLN A 142 9.33 -9.99 23.40
N ILE A 143 8.78 -9.29 22.42
CA ILE A 143 9.24 -9.34 21.03
C ILE A 143 9.59 -7.94 20.49
N SER A 144 10.38 -7.89 19.43
CA SER A 144 10.76 -6.64 18.76
C SER A 144 9.56 -5.98 18.04
N GLY A 145 9.67 -4.69 17.73
CA GLY A 145 8.67 -3.96 16.93
C GLY A 145 8.39 -4.61 15.58
N GLY A 146 9.44 -5.05 14.87
CA GLY A 146 9.28 -5.77 13.61
C GLY A 146 8.57 -7.12 13.76
N MET A 147 8.80 -7.85 14.84
CA MET A 147 8.05 -9.08 15.13
C MET A 147 6.57 -8.78 15.45
N ARG A 148 6.27 -7.68 16.18
CA ARG A 148 4.87 -7.27 16.42
C ARG A 148 4.15 -6.97 15.11
N LYS A 149 4.79 -6.26 14.19
CA LYS A 149 4.22 -5.96 12.86
C LYS A 149 3.96 -7.23 12.06
N ARG A 150 4.91 -8.17 12.04
CA ARG A 150 4.75 -9.47 11.37
C ARG A 150 3.63 -10.31 11.99
N ALA A 151 3.49 -10.32 13.31
CA ALA A 151 2.38 -11.00 13.98
C ALA A 151 1.02 -10.32 13.68
N GLY A 152 0.98 -8.99 13.66
CA GLY A 152 -0.20 -8.22 13.21
C GLY A 152 -0.58 -8.54 11.77
N LEU A 153 0.42 -8.72 10.89
CA LEU A 153 0.21 -9.10 9.50
C LEU A 153 -0.31 -10.53 9.37
N ALA A 154 0.23 -11.50 10.12
CA ALA A 154 -0.31 -12.86 10.18
C ALA A 154 -1.78 -12.87 10.64
N ARG A 155 -2.11 -12.07 11.66
CA ARG A 155 -3.50 -11.89 12.11
C ARG A 155 -4.40 -11.27 11.04
N ALA A 156 -3.90 -10.26 10.32
CA ALA A 156 -4.65 -9.63 9.23
C ALA A 156 -4.97 -10.62 8.09
N LEU A 157 -4.07 -11.59 7.85
CA LEU A 157 -4.20 -12.58 6.77
C LEU A 157 -4.96 -13.87 7.18
N VAL A 158 -5.31 -14.04 8.46
CA VAL A 158 -5.76 -15.34 8.97
C VAL A 158 -7.14 -15.79 8.45
N LEU A 159 -7.97 -14.83 8.04
CA LEU A 159 -9.30 -15.08 7.43
C LEU A 159 -9.25 -15.17 5.88
N ASP A 160 -8.06 -15.22 5.28
CA ASP A 160 -7.85 -15.16 3.82
C ASP A 160 -8.59 -13.97 3.17
N PRO A 161 -8.28 -12.72 3.58
CA PRO A 161 -8.97 -11.52 3.12
C PRO A 161 -8.77 -11.27 1.62
N GLU A 162 -9.74 -10.60 0.99
CA GLU A 162 -9.65 -10.13 -0.39
C GLU A 162 -8.94 -8.79 -0.50
N ILE A 163 -8.95 -8.01 0.60
CA ILE A 163 -8.31 -6.68 0.70
C ILE A 163 -7.45 -6.63 1.96
N VAL A 164 -6.22 -6.15 1.85
CA VAL A 164 -5.35 -5.92 3.01
C VAL A 164 -4.93 -4.45 3.05
N LEU A 165 -5.20 -3.81 4.19
CA LEU A 165 -4.87 -2.42 4.44
C LEU A 165 -3.69 -2.32 5.42
N PHE A 166 -2.74 -1.44 5.10
CA PHE A 166 -1.54 -1.21 5.90
C PHE A 166 -1.47 0.27 6.29
N ASP A 167 -1.52 0.56 7.58
CA ASP A 167 -1.41 1.92 8.12
C ASP A 167 0.02 2.14 8.65
N GLU A 168 0.86 2.80 7.86
CA GLU A 168 2.28 3.09 8.15
C GLU A 168 3.08 1.87 8.64
N PRO A 169 3.15 0.79 7.84
CA PRO A 169 3.78 -0.46 8.28
C PRO A 169 5.29 -0.32 8.54
N ASP A 170 5.94 0.62 7.88
CA ASP A 170 7.35 0.98 7.94
C ASP A 170 7.72 1.90 9.13
N SER A 171 6.75 2.55 9.76
CA SER A 171 6.96 3.46 10.89
C SER A 171 7.75 2.80 12.03
N GLY A 172 8.81 3.47 12.51
CA GLY A 172 9.65 2.99 13.60
C GLY A 172 10.57 1.81 13.25
N LEU A 173 10.71 1.47 11.98
CA LEU A 173 11.71 0.52 11.48
C LEU A 173 12.91 1.27 10.89
N ASP A 174 14.09 0.66 11.01
CA ASP A 174 15.26 1.11 10.25
C ASP A 174 15.15 0.73 8.77
N PRO A 175 15.94 1.34 7.86
CA PRO A 175 15.84 1.09 6.42
C PRO A 175 16.02 -0.37 6.03
N VAL A 176 16.84 -1.13 6.75
CA VAL A 176 17.08 -2.56 6.46
C VAL A 176 15.83 -3.38 6.79
N ARG A 177 15.24 -3.13 7.97
CA ARG A 177 14.00 -3.82 8.38
C ARG A 177 12.80 -3.42 7.52
N THR A 178 12.75 -2.16 7.07
CA THR A 178 11.76 -1.71 6.08
C THR A 178 11.91 -2.47 4.77
N ALA A 179 13.13 -2.66 4.27
CA ALA A 179 13.35 -3.45 3.05
C ALA A 179 12.89 -4.91 3.20
N TYR A 180 13.16 -5.56 4.34
CA TYR A 180 12.64 -6.91 4.62
C TYR A 180 11.11 -6.96 4.69
N LEU A 181 10.48 -5.94 5.31
CA LEU A 181 9.01 -5.87 5.37
C LEU A 181 8.41 -5.66 3.99
N ASN A 182 9.01 -4.81 3.16
CA ASN A 182 8.57 -4.58 1.78
C ASN A 182 8.67 -5.85 0.95
N GLN A 183 9.77 -6.62 1.07
CA GLN A 183 9.89 -7.91 0.41
C GLN A 183 8.81 -8.89 0.89
N LEU A 184 8.57 -8.98 2.19
CA LEU A 184 7.51 -9.82 2.75
C LEU A 184 6.12 -9.44 2.19
N ILE A 185 5.83 -8.15 2.06
CA ILE A 185 4.55 -7.67 1.48
C ILE A 185 4.40 -8.13 0.03
N VAL A 186 5.47 -8.05 -0.78
CA VAL A 186 5.47 -8.55 -2.17
C VAL A 186 5.21 -10.05 -2.20
N ASP A 187 5.91 -10.80 -1.37
CA ASP A 187 5.79 -12.26 -1.29
C ASP A 187 4.38 -12.70 -0.88
N LEU A 188 3.79 -12.01 0.08
CA LEU A 188 2.40 -12.26 0.52
C LEU A 188 1.37 -11.90 -0.56
N ASN A 189 1.56 -10.80 -1.28
CA ASN A 189 0.67 -10.45 -2.40
C ASN A 189 0.77 -11.50 -3.52
N ALA A 190 1.98 -11.98 -3.85
CA ALA A 190 2.18 -13.03 -4.84
C ALA A 190 1.49 -14.35 -4.46
N GLN A 191 1.47 -14.69 -3.16
CA GLN A 191 0.85 -15.92 -2.66
C GLN A 191 -0.68 -15.82 -2.54
N THR A 192 -1.21 -14.62 -2.23
CA THR A 192 -2.64 -14.44 -1.93
C THR A 192 -3.44 -13.86 -3.09
N ASP A 193 -2.80 -13.14 -4.01
CA ASP A 193 -3.43 -12.35 -5.09
C ASP A 193 -4.49 -11.35 -4.52
N ALA A 194 -4.40 -10.96 -3.23
CA ALA A 194 -5.30 -10.02 -2.59
C ALA A 194 -4.96 -8.57 -2.96
N THR A 195 -5.95 -7.68 -2.93
CA THR A 195 -5.76 -6.24 -3.18
C THR A 195 -5.15 -5.58 -1.96
N PHE A 196 -3.98 -4.94 -2.11
CA PHE A 196 -3.27 -4.28 -1.02
C PHE A 196 -3.33 -2.77 -1.17
N LEU A 197 -3.61 -2.07 -0.06
CA LEU A 197 -3.44 -0.63 0.05
C LEU A 197 -2.53 -0.30 1.23
N ILE A 198 -1.44 0.39 0.98
CA ILE A 198 -0.46 0.80 1.96
C ILE A 198 -0.48 2.31 2.06
N VAL A 199 -0.67 2.82 3.26
CA VAL A 199 -0.50 4.24 3.58
C VAL A 199 0.88 4.41 4.20
N THR A 200 1.71 5.26 3.61
CA THR A 200 3.05 5.54 4.13
C THR A 200 3.52 6.94 3.76
N HIS A 201 4.59 7.39 4.40
CA HIS A 201 5.38 8.57 4.02
C HIS A 201 6.82 8.17 3.60
N ASP A 202 7.15 6.88 3.59
CA ASP A 202 8.47 6.39 3.19
C ASP A 202 8.63 6.37 1.66
N ILE A 203 9.60 7.16 1.19
CA ILE A 203 9.86 7.35 -0.23
C ILE A 203 10.40 6.05 -0.86
N ASN A 204 11.24 5.31 -0.15
CA ASN A 204 11.83 4.09 -0.70
C ASN A 204 10.76 2.99 -0.90
N THR A 205 9.85 2.84 0.07
CA THR A 205 8.66 1.98 -0.04
C THR A 205 7.84 2.38 -1.28
N ALA A 206 7.56 3.67 -1.45
CA ALA A 206 6.80 4.18 -2.59
C ALA A 206 7.47 3.95 -3.95
N GLN A 207 8.81 3.99 -3.99
CA GLN A 207 9.57 3.81 -5.22
C GLN A 207 9.75 2.35 -5.62
N THR A 208 9.67 1.39 -4.69
CA THR A 208 10.07 -0.01 -4.96
C THR A 208 8.95 -1.02 -4.84
N LEU A 209 7.94 -0.73 -4.03
CA LEU A 209 6.92 -1.72 -3.67
C LEU A 209 5.70 -1.74 -4.61
N PRO A 210 5.03 -0.59 -4.92
CA PRO A 210 3.68 -0.58 -5.46
C PRO A 210 3.59 -0.87 -6.96
N ASP A 211 2.37 -1.25 -7.37
CA ASP A 211 1.91 -1.21 -8.76
C ASP A 211 1.29 0.15 -9.09
N ASN A 212 0.58 0.74 -8.12
CA ASN A 212 -0.03 2.06 -8.25
C ASN A 212 0.37 2.95 -7.08
N ILE A 213 0.53 4.23 -7.37
CA ILE A 213 0.80 5.25 -6.37
C ILE A 213 -0.31 6.30 -6.43
N GLY A 214 -0.71 6.82 -5.27
CA GLY A 214 -1.53 8.01 -5.14
C GLY A 214 -0.91 8.98 -4.17
N MET A 215 -1.26 10.26 -4.27
CA MET A 215 -0.79 11.29 -3.33
C MET A 215 -1.94 12.15 -2.84
N LEU A 216 -2.15 12.16 -1.53
CA LEU A 216 -3.02 13.10 -0.85
C LEU A 216 -2.22 14.36 -0.48
N TYR A 217 -2.67 15.50 -1.00
CA TYR A 217 -2.06 16.80 -0.73
C TYR A 217 -3.12 17.89 -0.81
N ARG A 218 -3.05 18.89 0.06
CA ARG A 218 -4.02 20.00 0.13
C ARG A 218 -5.48 19.55 0.12
N LYS A 219 -5.78 18.53 0.95
CA LYS A 219 -7.14 17.98 1.13
C LYS A 219 -7.76 17.35 -0.12
N GLN A 220 -6.94 17.02 -1.11
CA GLN A 220 -7.35 16.39 -2.36
C GLN A 220 -6.43 15.24 -2.74
N LEU A 221 -6.91 14.36 -3.58
CA LEU A 221 -6.07 13.39 -4.28
C LEU A 221 -5.46 14.09 -5.49
N THR A 222 -4.16 14.38 -5.43
CA THR A 222 -3.47 15.08 -6.51
C THR A 222 -3.40 14.20 -7.76
N MET A 223 -3.05 12.93 -7.58
CA MET A 223 -2.95 11.94 -8.67
C MET A 223 -3.08 10.54 -8.09
N PHE A 224 -3.58 9.58 -8.89
CA PHE A 224 -3.56 8.15 -8.62
C PHE A 224 -3.39 7.39 -9.93
N GLY A 225 -2.47 6.43 -9.99
CA GLY A 225 -2.25 5.62 -11.18
C GLY A 225 -1.01 4.74 -11.12
N PRO A 226 -0.61 4.13 -12.24
CA PRO A 226 0.58 3.29 -12.31
C PRO A 226 1.83 4.00 -11.77
N ARG A 227 2.67 3.25 -11.06
CA ARG A 227 3.86 3.81 -10.39
C ARG A 227 4.80 4.55 -11.37
N GLU A 228 4.94 4.06 -12.57
CA GLU A 228 5.80 4.65 -13.58
C GLU A 228 5.34 6.07 -13.94
N VAL A 229 4.04 6.28 -14.06
CA VAL A 229 3.45 7.58 -14.38
C VAL A 229 3.68 8.59 -13.25
N LEU A 230 3.51 8.17 -11.99
CA LEU A 230 3.72 9.08 -10.86
C LEU A 230 5.20 9.33 -10.58
N LEU A 231 6.07 8.33 -10.72
CA LEU A 231 7.51 8.48 -10.52
C LEU A 231 8.17 9.39 -11.58
N THR A 232 7.55 9.55 -12.74
CA THR A 232 7.98 10.47 -13.81
C THR A 232 7.12 11.72 -13.90
N SER A 233 6.28 12.00 -12.92
CA SER A 233 5.39 13.16 -12.91
C SER A 233 6.17 14.44 -12.61
N GLU A 234 5.88 15.48 -13.38
CA GLU A 234 6.38 16.86 -13.19
C GLU A 234 5.47 17.67 -12.26
N GLU A 235 4.39 17.06 -11.72
CA GLU A 235 3.52 17.73 -10.77
C GLU A 235 4.33 18.15 -9.52
N PRO A 236 4.32 19.44 -9.14
CA PRO A 236 5.25 19.99 -8.16
C PRO A 236 5.28 19.30 -6.80
N ALA A 237 4.10 18.97 -6.25
CA ALA A 237 4.02 18.31 -4.94
C ALA A 237 4.53 16.86 -5.00
N ILE A 238 4.21 16.14 -6.09
CA ILE A 238 4.65 14.76 -6.32
C ILE A 238 6.18 14.74 -6.50
N ALA A 239 6.71 15.58 -7.38
CA ALA A 239 8.13 15.68 -7.66
C ALA A 239 8.93 16.08 -6.42
N GLN A 240 8.44 17.05 -5.62
CA GLN A 240 9.06 17.43 -4.36
C GLN A 240 9.09 16.26 -3.37
N PHE A 241 7.95 15.60 -3.17
CA PHE A 241 7.81 14.54 -2.18
C PHE A 241 8.67 13.32 -2.52
N LEU A 242 8.55 12.81 -3.75
CA LEU A 242 9.26 11.61 -4.20
C LEU A 242 10.77 11.78 -4.30
N ASN A 243 11.25 13.01 -4.48
CA ASN A 243 12.68 13.32 -4.50
C ASN A 243 13.23 13.84 -3.17
N GLY A 244 12.40 13.94 -2.12
CA GLY A 244 12.80 14.44 -0.80
C GLY A 244 13.37 15.87 -0.82
N ARG A 245 12.85 16.74 -1.72
CA ARG A 245 13.38 18.09 -1.91
C ARG A 245 12.88 19.04 -0.82
N ARG A 246 13.78 19.92 -0.35
CA ARG A 246 13.41 21.00 0.58
C ARG A 246 12.54 22.06 -0.08
N GLN A 247 12.82 22.39 -1.34
CA GLN A 247 12.13 23.42 -2.12
C GLN A 247 10.90 22.82 -2.80
N GLY A 248 9.80 23.57 -2.80
CA GLY A 248 8.55 23.18 -3.43
C GLY A 248 7.30 23.54 -2.60
N PRO A 249 6.11 23.11 -3.03
CA PRO A 249 4.85 23.50 -2.42
C PRO A 249 4.58 22.94 -1.01
N ILE A 250 5.29 21.87 -0.59
CA ILE A 250 5.14 21.27 0.74
C ILE A 250 6.05 22.01 1.71
N GLY A 251 5.47 22.62 2.76
CA GLY A 251 6.17 23.33 3.83
C GLY A 251 6.58 22.42 4.99
N MET A 252 7.33 22.99 5.97
CA MET A 252 7.82 22.23 7.13
C MET A 252 6.74 22.01 8.21
N ALA A 253 5.87 22.98 8.47
CA ALA A 253 4.85 22.93 9.54
C ALA A 253 3.42 22.88 9.01
N GLU A 254 3.16 23.51 7.89
CA GLU A 254 1.87 23.57 7.20
C GLU A 254 2.09 23.66 5.70
N GLU A 255 1.03 23.43 4.93
CA GLU A 255 1.04 23.65 3.50
C GLU A 255 1.32 25.13 3.23
N LYS A 256 2.32 25.44 2.42
CA LYS A 256 2.62 26.81 2.01
C LYS A 256 1.43 27.43 1.27
N ASP A 257 1.26 28.74 1.36
CA ASP A 257 0.34 29.47 0.51
C ASP A 257 0.56 29.14 -0.96
N ALA A 258 -0.53 28.95 -1.71
CA ALA A 258 -0.46 28.57 -3.12
C ALA A 258 0.37 29.53 -3.98
N GLY A 259 0.28 30.84 -3.71
CA GLY A 259 1.03 31.87 -4.42
C GLY A 259 2.54 31.84 -4.11
N GLN A 260 2.91 31.54 -2.86
CA GLN A 260 4.31 31.38 -2.46
C GLN A 260 4.89 30.09 -3.05
N ALA A 261 4.14 28.99 -2.96
CA ALA A 261 4.55 27.71 -3.54
C ALA A 261 4.80 27.79 -5.06
N GLN A 262 3.94 28.51 -5.77
CA GLN A 262 4.04 28.69 -7.22
C GLN A 262 5.24 29.56 -7.61
N ARG A 263 5.57 30.61 -6.84
CA ARG A 263 6.78 31.42 -7.08
C ARG A 263 8.05 30.63 -6.84
N GLU A 264 8.15 29.92 -5.70
CA GLU A 264 9.30 29.08 -5.40
C GLU A 264 9.49 27.96 -6.46
N TRP A 265 8.38 27.42 -6.98
CA TRP A 265 8.44 26.43 -8.05
C TRP A 265 8.97 27.01 -9.35
N ALA A 266 8.46 28.18 -9.76
CA ALA A 266 8.91 28.89 -10.97
C ALA A 266 10.40 29.28 -10.93
N GLU A 267 10.95 29.59 -9.74
CA GLU A 267 12.37 29.86 -9.55
C GLU A 267 13.25 28.60 -9.74
N ILE A 268 12.70 27.42 -9.51
CA ILE A 268 13.43 26.15 -9.55
C ILE A 268 13.27 25.45 -10.92
N GLU A 269 12.22 25.77 -11.67
CA GLU A 269 11.84 25.06 -12.92
C GLU A 269 12.98 24.99 -13.96
N GLY A 270 13.93 25.96 -13.92
CA GLY A 270 15.14 25.94 -14.75
C GLY A 270 16.30 25.08 -14.20
N GLU A 271 16.25 24.64 -12.95
CA GLU A 271 17.31 23.89 -12.25
C GLU A 271 16.89 22.45 -11.89
N LEU A 272 15.73 21.99 -12.37
CA LEU A 272 15.26 20.65 -12.06
C LEU A 272 16.26 19.62 -12.61
N PRO A 273 16.93 18.84 -11.77
CA PRO A 273 17.68 17.69 -12.24
C PRO A 273 16.72 16.78 -13.02
N GLY A 274 17.20 16.16 -14.08
CA GLY A 274 16.41 15.22 -14.90
C GLY A 274 15.60 14.25 -14.05
N LEU A 275 14.56 13.66 -14.64
CA LEU A 275 13.73 12.65 -13.95
C LEU A 275 14.64 11.59 -13.33
N PRO A 276 14.40 11.19 -12.06
CA PRO A 276 15.21 10.17 -11.42
C PRO A 276 15.07 8.84 -12.18
N ASP A 277 16.16 8.08 -12.24
CA ASP A 277 16.10 6.71 -12.73
C ASP A 277 15.00 5.93 -12.00
N LEU A 278 14.11 5.30 -12.76
CA LEU A 278 13.06 4.48 -12.21
C LEU A 278 13.68 3.31 -11.44
N LYS A 279 13.61 3.33 -10.12
CA LYS A 279 14.05 2.19 -9.30
C LYS A 279 13.27 0.94 -9.71
N PRO A 280 13.95 -0.21 -9.83
CA PRO A 280 13.27 -1.47 -10.11
C PRO A 280 12.26 -1.79 -9.02
N GLN A 281 11.11 -2.32 -9.44
CA GLN A 281 10.13 -2.85 -8.50
C GLN A 281 10.64 -4.14 -7.87
N LEU A 282 10.30 -4.37 -6.60
CA LEU A 282 10.58 -5.62 -5.92
C LEU A 282 9.81 -6.76 -6.60
N LYS A 283 10.49 -7.90 -6.76
CA LYS A 283 9.92 -9.14 -7.28
C LYS A 283 9.67 -10.12 -6.15
N PRO A 284 8.74 -11.08 -6.32
CA PRO A 284 8.59 -12.18 -5.37
C PRO A 284 9.90 -12.92 -5.16
N SER A 285 10.08 -13.44 -3.96
CA SER A 285 11.23 -14.30 -3.62
C SER A 285 11.26 -15.55 -4.49
N PRO A 286 12.44 -16.12 -4.77
CA PRO A 286 12.58 -17.34 -5.57
C PRO A 286 11.67 -18.48 -5.09
N GLY A 287 10.98 -19.11 -6.03
CA GLY A 287 10.03 -20.21 -5.74
C GLY A 287 8.58 -19.74 -5.49
N LEU A 288 8.33 -18.45 -5.38
CA LEU A 288 6.97 -17.91 -5.32
C LEU A 288 6.41 -17.61 -6.72
N PRO A 289 5.07 -17.61 -6.89
CA PRO A 289 4.45 -17.30 -8.17
C PRO A 289 4.72 -15.84 -8.59
N GLU A 290 4.79 -15.60 -9.90
CA GLU A 290 4.84 -14.25 -10.42
C GLU A 290 3.53 -13.50 -10.15
N ARG A 291 3.64 -12.19 -9.92
CA ARG A 291 2.49 -11.34 -9.67
C ARG A 291 1.79 -10.96 -10.98
N LYS A 292 0.54 -11.41 -11.15
CA LYS A 292 -0.31 -11.04 -12.32
C LYS A 292 -0.53 -9.53 -12.43
N ALA A 293 -0.45 -8.82 -11.33
CA ALA A 293 -0.52 -7.37 -11.24
C ALA A 293 0.45 -6.64 -12.18
N VAL A 294 1.66 -7.17 -12.34
CA VAL A 294 2.72 -6.54 -13.14
C VAL A 294 2.32 -6.40 -14.61
N SER A 295 1.81 -7.48 -15.23
CA SER A 295 1.35 -7.45 -16.64
C SER A 295 0.19 -6.46 -16.81
N ARG A 296 -0.84 -6.53 -15.96
CA ARG A 296 -2.00 -5.62 -16.01
C ARG A 296 -1.60 -4.15 -15.89
N ARG A 297 -0.65 -3.85 -15.00
CA ARG A 297 -0.12 -2.49 -14.85
C ARG A 297 0.65 -2.06 -16.11
N MET A 298 1.49 -2.91 -16.66
CA MET A 298 2.24 -2.59 -17.90
C MET A 298 1.29 -2.25 -19.05
N ASP A 299 0.20 -2.99 -19.22
CA ASP A 299 -0.81 -2.70 -20.24
C ASP A 299 -1.43 -1.31 -20.04
N ARG A 300 -1.74 -0.93 -18.79
CA ARG A 300 -2.24 0.43 -18.47
C ARG A 300 -1.21 1.51 -18.76
N VAL A 301 0.06 1.30 -18.41
CA VAL A 301 1.13 2.27 -18.70
C VAL A 301 1.30 2.46 -20.20
N MET A 302 1.32 1.37 -20.97
CA MET A 302 1.41 1.44 -22.43
C MET A 302 0.21 2.15 -23.06
N GLY A 303 -0.98 1.98 -22.51
CA GLY A 303 -2.19 2.67 -22.97
C GLY A 303 -2.14 4.19 -22.83
N VAL A 304 -1.46 4.71 -21.79
CA VAL A 304 -1.35 6.16 -21.53
C VAL A 304 0.00 6.75 -21.96
N LEU A 305 0.96 5.93 -22.35
CA LEU A 305 2.35 6.36 -22.60
C LEU A 305 2.45 7.53 -23.60
N HIS A 306 1.65 7.48 -24.67
CA HIS A 306 1.66 8.50 -25.73
C HIS A 306 1.14 9.87 -25.27
N SER A 307 0.38 9.93 -24.17
CA SER A 307 -0.15 11.18 -23.61
C SER A 307 0.78 11.84 -22.60
N LEU A 308 1.87 11.18 -22.22
CA LEU A 308 2.86 11.69 -21.26
C LEU A 308 3.90 12.60 -21.95
N PRO A 309 4.57 13.50 -21.20
CA PRO A 309 5.72 14.25 -21.70
C PRO A 309 6.80 13.33 -22.27
N SER A 310 7.55 13.79 -23.28
CA SER A 310 8.59 12.98 -23.94
C SER A 310 9.65 12.48 -22.97
N THR A 311 10.07 13.32 -22.03
CA THR A 311 10.99 12.98 -20.93
C THR A 311 10.50 11.79 -20.11
N ALA A 312 9.21 11.77 -19.75
CA ALA A 312 8.58 10.68 -19.02
C ALA A 312 8.49 9.41 -19.89
N GLN A 313 8.13 9.54 -21.17
CA GLN A 313 8.10 8.40 -22.10
C GLN A 313 9.46 7.73 -22.21
N ASP A 314 10.54 8.50 -22.33
CA ASP A 314 11.90 7.98 -22.47
C ASP A 314 12.37 7.30 -21.17
N ALA A 315 12.10 7.91 -20.01
CA ALA A 315 12.41 7.32 -18.71
C ALA A 315 11.67 5.98 -18.49
N ILE A 316 10.38 5.92 -18.84
CA ILE A 316 9.56 4.69 -18.71
C ILE A 316 10.10 3.60 -19.66
N ARG A 317 10.40 3.92 -20.91
CA ARG A 317 10.99 2.95 -21.88
C ARG A 317 12.33 2.43 -21.42
N ALA A 318 13.21 3.31 -20.93
CA ALA A 318 14.51 2.94 -20.38
C ALA A 318 14.35 2.01 -19.15
N GLY A 319 13.43 2.31 -18.24
CA GLY A 319 13.11 1.49 -17.07
C GLY A 319 12.65 0.09 -17.45
N PHE A 320 11.77 -0.06 -18.43
CA PHE A 320 11.31 -1.36 -18.93
C PHE A 320 12.41 -2.14 -19.66
N GLY A 321 13.26 -1.46 -20.43
CA GLY A 321 14.40 -2.07 -21.10
C GLY A 321 15.42 -2.64 -20.12
N ALA A 322 15.77 -1.87 -19.10
CA ALA A 322 16.67 -2.29 -18.02
C ALA A 322 16.10 -3.44 -17.17
N GLN A 323 14.79 -3.53 -17.05
CA GLN A 323 14.13 -4.62 -16.33
C GLN A 323 14.18 -5.92 -17.13
N ARG A 324 13.89 -5.89 -18.44
CA ARG A 324 13.99 -7.06 -19.34
C ARG A 324 15.41 -7.63 -19.37
N HIS A 325 16.41 -6.78 -19.53
CA HIS A 325 17.81 -7.22 -19.58
C HIS A 325 18.26 -7.92 -18.27
N ARG A 326 17.80 -7.44 -17.11
CA ARG A 326 18.06 -8.12 -15.82
C ARG A 326 17.35 -9.46 -15.69
N ASP A 327 16.18 -9.61 -16.28
CA ASP A 327 15.42 -10.85 -16.25
C ASP A 327 16.08 -11.92 -17.13
N GLU A 328 16.64 -11.52 -18.28
CA GLU A 328 17.41 -12.39 -19.16
C GLU A 328 18.70 -12.89 -18.49
N VAL A 329 19.46 -11.97 -17.86
CA VAL A 329 20.71 -12.32 -17.14
C VAL A 329 20.43 -13.21 -15.90
N ALA A 330 19.34 -12.99 -15.18
CA ALA A 330 18.96 -13.83 -14.04
C ALA A 330 18.47 -15.22 -14.48
N GLY A 331 17.86 -15.34 -15.66
CA GLY A 331 17.45 -16.60 -16.27
C GLY A 331 18.64 -17.46 -16.71
N ASP A 332 19.67 -16.87 -17.28
CA ASP A 332 20.90 -17.56 -17.72
C ASP A 332 21.72 -18.10 -16.54
N THR A 333 21.80 -17.36 -15.43
CA THR A 333 22.53 -17.83 -14.23
C THR A 333 21.84 -18.97 -13.49
N ALA A 334 20.52 -19.13 -13.66
CA ALA A 334 19.77 -20.26 -13.11
C ALA A 334 19.83 -21.54 -13.98
N GLY A 335 20.18 -21.40 -15.25
CA GLY A 335 20.37 -22.50 -16.21
C GLY A 335 21.70 -23.25 -16.07
N ASP A 336 22.76 -22.57 -15.60
CA ASP A 336 24.12 -23.13 -15.47
C ASP A 336 24.37 -23.87 -14.13
N ALA A 337 23.39 -23.89 -13.24
CA ALA A 337 23.48 -24.52 -11.90
C ALA A 337 22.70 -25.87 -11.81
N ARG A 338 22.49 -26.56 -12.96
CA ARG A 338 21.88 -27.91 -12.99
C ARG A 338 22.85 -28.98 -13.44
#